data_e52cec5fa00152f65d5fe42cb2896cd7
#
_entry.id   e52cec5fa00152f65d5fe42cb2896cd7
#
_cell.length_a   1.000
_cell.length_b   1.000
_cell.length_c   1.000
_cell.angle_alpha   90.00
_cell.angle_beta   90.00
_cell.angle_gamma   90.00
#
_symmetry.space_group_name_H-M   'P 1'
#
loop_
_entity.id
_entity.type
_entity.pdbx_description
1 polymer ?
#
loop_
_entity_poly.entity_id
_entity_poly.type
_entity_poly.pdbx_seq_one_letter_code
_entity_poly.pdbx_strand_id
1 'polypeptide(L)'
;MARTRRLQSDPLIFFSALGFILVFVVATLAFGDRARQTYADISGWLMDHFTWLYVGGVSATLIFLIVVFVSRYGNLRLGDDDDEPEYSYPVWFAMLFAAGMGATLLFWGAAEPLNHAYNPPRGGYDSMSREAIIQAFQFTYYHFGIHMWVIFTLPGLAVGYFVYKRKMPARMSSMFSPLLGGKVYDTPGKLLDALGIIGTVFGLAVSVGLGVLQISAGMNILWDVPLVTPVQIGIICAITLAASISVATGLDKGVKILSNLNIAGTILLMIFVLLTGPTLKLLGQITESFGIYAQSLPELMFWVDSYNDNPGWHATWTAFYWAWTICWSPFVGMFFARISRGRTVREFIGGTLLLPTTFDLIWFSIFGRAAIDMEEKDPGVLTTPVVEEGDTPQALFTLLAEYPLYAVTGTLALVVIVFYFVTSMDSAALVVDMFASGEENKSPTFYRVGW
;
A
#
# COMPACT_ATOMS: atom_id res chain seq x y z
N MET A 1 18.33 -19.09 40.55
CA MET A 1 18.73 -17.81 39.96
C MET A 1 17.66 -17.37 38.96
N ALA A 2 16.83 -16.39 39.30
CA ALA A 2 15.81 -15.86 38.45
C ALA A 2 16.52 -15.13 37.30
N ARG A 3 16.44 -15.67 36.06
CA ARG A 3 16.82 -14.96 34.84
C ARG A 3 15.88 -13.74 34.75
N THR A 4 16.38 -12.57 35.11
CA THR A 4 15.74 -11.31 34.75
C THR A 4 15.47 -11.37 33.25
N ARG A 5 14.19 -11.42 32.86
CA ARG A 5 13.76 -11.31 31.44
C ARG A 5 14.20 -9.91 30.99
N ARG A 6 15.42 -9.81 30.40
CA ARG A 6 15.82 -8.61 29.68
C ARG A 6 14.86 -8.44 28.53
N LEU A 7 14.31 -7.24 28.37
CA LEU A 7 13.62 -6.84 27.14
C LEU A 7 14.55 -7.20 25.98
N GLN A 8 14.08 -8.03 25.05
CA GLN A 8 14.85 -8.39 23.86
C GLN A 8 14.85 -7.25 22.83
N SER A 9 13.90 -6.29 22.96
CA SER A 9 13.86 -5.05 22.21
C SER A 9 14.77 -4.00 22.83
N ASP A 10 15.38 -3.14 21.99
CA ASP A 10 16.16 -2.01 22.46
C ASP A 10 15.22 -1.02 23.20
N PRO A 11 15.47 -0.69 24.48
CA PRO A 11 14.57 0.14 25.26
C PRO A 11 14.35 1.54 24.65
N LEU A 12 15.40 2.15 24.07
CA LEU A 12 15.27 3.48 23.47
C LEU A 12 14.35 3.45 22.25
N ILE A 13 14.49 2.45 21.36
CA ILE A 13 13.66 2.29 20.17
C ILE A 13 12.20 2.06 20.62
N PHE A 14 11.99 1.10 21.53
CA PHE A 14 10.67 0.72 22.01
C PHE A 14 9.93 1.90 22.67
N PHE A 15 10.54 2.54 23.67
CA PHE A 15 9.88 3.60 24.41
C PHE A 15 9.73 4.89 23.59
N SER A 16 10.64 5.19 22.64
CA SER A 16 10.49 6.34 21.76
C SER A 16 9.31 6.15 20.80
N ALA A 17 9.19 4.98 20.16
CA ALA A 17 8.09 4.70 19.24
C ALA A 17 6.76 4.64 19.97
N LEU A 18 6.66 3.83 21.02
CA LEU A 18 5.43 3.68 21.83
C LEU A 18 5.01 5.00 22.46
N GLY A 19 5.97 5.76 23.03
CA GLY A 19 5.71 7.06 23.65
C GLY A 19 5.14 8.06 22.65
N PHE A 20 5.70 8.14 21.43
CA PHE A 20 5.17 9.00 20.37
C PHE A 20 3.74 8.60 19.97
N ILE A 21 3.50 7.31 19.73
CA ILE A 21 2.18 6.80 19.35
C ILE A 21 1.15 7.09 20.44
N LEU A 22 1.49 6.83 21.71
CA LEU A 22 0.58 7.10 22.83
C LEU A 22 0.27 8.59 23.00
N VAL A 23 1.28 9.47 22.88
CA VAL A 23 1.10 10.93 22.93
C VAL A 23 0.18 11.37 21.80
N PHE A 24 0.37 10.86 20.56
CA PHE A 24 -0.48 11.18 19.43
C PHE A 24 -1.93 10.74 19.68
N VAL A 25 -2.15 9.50 20.14
CA VAL A 25 -3.50 8.98 20.41
C VAL A 25 -4.18 9.77 21.54
N VAL A 26 -3.48 10.01 22.66
CA VAL A 26 -4.01 10.78 23.78
C VAL A 26 -4.32 12.22 23.35
N ALA A 27 -3.45 12.88 22.60
CA ALA A 27 -3.70 14.22 22.09
C ALA A 27 -4.92 14.26 21.15
N THR A 28 -5.05 13.27 20.26
CA THR A 28 -6.21 13.16 19.36
C THR A 28 -7.51 13.00 20.15
N LEU A 29 -7.54 12.15 21.16
CA LEU A 29 -8.72 11.92 21.99
C LEU A 29 -9.04 13.13 22.89
N ALA A 30 -8.02 13.77 23.47
CA ALA A 30 -8.19 14.90 24.38
C ALA A 30 -8.63 16.18 23.69
N PHE A 31 -8.14 16.45 22.49
CA PHE A 31 -8.39 17.71 21.76
C PHE A 31 -9.41 17.57 20.62
N GLY A 32 -9.82 16.34 20.26
CA GLY A 32 -10.88 16.07 19.28
C GLY A 32 -10.74 16.85 17.98
N ASP A 33 -11.73 17.69 17.65
CA ASP A 33 -11.75 18.45 16.40
C ASP A 33 -10.59 19.44 16.25
N ARG A 34 -10.06 19.98 17.38
CA ARG A 34 -8.88 20.85 17.31
C ARG A 34 -7.64 20.07 16.88
N ALA A 35 -7.46 18.84 17.36
CA ALA A 35 -6.36 17.99 16.91
C ALA A 35 -6.51 17.67 15.42
N ARG A 36 -7.72 17.31 14.97
CA ARG A 36 -8.02 17.04 13.56
C ARG A 36 -7.66 18.23 12.67
N GLN A 37 -8.10 19.43 13.05
CA GLN A 37 -7.80 20.66 12.29
C GLN A 37 -6.29 20.93 12.25
N THR A 38 -5.59 20.80 13.40
CA THR A 38 -4.13 20.98 13.45
C THR A 38 -3.39 20.00 12.54
N TYR A 39 -3.80 18.72 12.51
CA TYR A 39 -3.19 17.73 11.61
C TYR A 39 -3.47 18.02 10.15
N ALA A 40 -4.69 18.47 9.82
CA ALA A 40 -5.05 18.89 8.47
C ALA A 40 -4.22 20.11 8.01
N ASP A 41 -4.04 21.11 8.89
CA ASP A 41 -3.25 22.31 8.59
C ASP A 41 -1.76 21.95 8.37
N ILE A 42 -1.19 21.09 9.21
CA ILE A 42 0.19 20.60 9.06
C ILE A 42 0.33 19.81 7.75
N SER A 43 -0.61 18.92 7.47
CA SER A 43 -0.61 18.12 6.24
C SER A 43 -0.71 19.01 5.01
N GLY A 44 -1.66 19.97 5.00
CA GLY A 44 -1.81 20.95 3.93
C GLY A 44 -0.51 21.72 3.69
N TRP A 45 0.08 22.27 4.77
CA TRP A 45 1.36 22.98 4.66
C TRP A 45 2.47 22.11 4.08
N LEU A 46 2.59 20.86 4.52
CA LEU A 46 3.59 19.93 3.99
C LEU A 46 3.35 19.65 2.50
N MET A 47 2.12 19.41 2.11
CA MET A 47 1.78 19.13 0.72
C MET A 47 2.05 20.34 -0.18
N ASP A 48 1.63 21.53 0.24
CA ASP A 48 1.84 22.78 -0.54
C ASP A 48 3.34 23.08 -0.76
N HIS A 49 4.19 22.78 0.25
CA HIS A 49 5.60 23.15 0.18
C HIS A 49 6.50 22.05 -0.37
N PHE A 50 6.12 20.78 -0.25
CA PHE A 50 6.98 19.63 -0.56
C PHE A 50 6.47 18.70 -1.66
N THR A 51 5.36 19.01 -2.33
CA THR A 51 4.86 18.22 -3.47
C THR A 51 5.96 17.97 -4.52
N TRP A 52 6.74 19.00 -4.85
CA TRP A 52 7.86 18.87 -5.79
C TRP A 52 8.92 17.85 -5.33
N LEU A 53 9.14 17.73 -4.01
CA LEU A 53 10.09 16.78 -3.44
C LEU A 53 9.52 15.34 -3.50
N TYR A 54 8.24 15.16 -3.21
CA TYR A 54 7.58 13.86 -3.36
C TYR A 54 7.63 13.38 -4.81
N VAL A 55 7.17 14.18 -5.75
CA VAL A 55 7.14 13.83 -7.18
C VAL A 55 8.55 13.63 -7.73
N GLY A 56 9.43 14.61 -7.53
CA GLY A 56 10.80 14.56 -8.02
C GLY A 56 11.64 13.46 -7.35
N GLY A 57 11.46 13.24 -6.05
CA GLY A 57 12.18 12.21 -5.29
C GLY A 57 11.82 10.80 -5.73
N VAL A 58 10.54 10.50 -5.92
CA VAL A 58 10.08 9.19 -6.41
C VAL A 58 10.58 8.96 -7.83
N SER A 59 10.50 9.98 -8.70
CA SER A 59 11.01 9.90 -10.08
C SER A 59 12.52 9.73 -10.16
N ALA A 60 13.27 10.44 -9.32
CA ALA A 60 14.72 10.26 -9.21
C ALA A 60 15.08 8.85 -8.72
N THR A 61 14.28 8.29 -7.81
CA THR A 61 14.45 6.91 -7.33
C THR A 61 14.19 5.89 -8.45
N LEU A 62 13.17 6.11 -9.28
CA LEU A 62 12.94 5.26 -10.47
C LEU A 62 14.15 5.26 -11.40
N ILE A 63 14.68 6.44 -11.72
CA ILE A 63 15.87 6.57 -12.57
C ILE A 63 17.07 5.84 -11.96
N PHE A 64 17.29 6.01 -10.65
CA PHE A 64 18.34 5.30 -9.93
C PHE A 64 18.19 3.79 -10.02
N LEU A 65 16.99 3.25 -9.79
CA LEU A 65 16.73 1.81 -9.88
C LEU A 65 16.92 1.27 -11.30
N ILE A 66 16.54 2.03 -12.34
CA ILE A 66 16.81 1.67 -13.73
C ILE A 66 18.33 1.60 -13.99
N VAL A 67 19.10 2.60 -13.52
CA VAL A 67 20.56 2.59 -13.64
C VAL A 67 21.18 1.37 -12.95
N VAL A 68 20.72 1.04 -11.74
CA VAL A 68 21.19 -0.16 -11.01
C VAL A 68 20.83 -1.43 -11.77
N PHE A 69 19.61 -1.53 -12.28
CA PHE A 69 19.10 -2.68 -13.02
C PHE A 69 19.93 -3.00 -14.26
N VAL A 70 20.30 -1.99 -15.07
CA VAL A 70 21.07 -2.18 -16.28
C VAL A 70 22.58 -2.30 -16.04
N SER A 71 23.06 -1.86 -14.87
CA SER A 71 24.47 -1.88 -14.51
C SER A 71 24.96 -3.29 -14.14
N ARG A 72 26.29 -3.40 -13.95
CA ARG A 72 26.92 -4.62 -13.39
C ARG A 72 26.41 -4.99 -11.99
N TYR A 73 25.93 -4.03 -11.22
CA TYR A 73 25.40 -4.25 -9.87
C TYR A 73 24.08 -5.04 -9.88
N GLY A 74 23.36 -5.06 -11.00
CA GLY A 74 22.20 -5.92 -11.20
C GLY A 74 22.46 -7.41 -11.02
N ASN A 75 23.71 -7.85 -11.16
CA ASN A 75 24.09 -9.27 -10.99
C ASN A 75 24.44 -9.63 -9.53
N LEU A 76 24.52 -8.65 -8.62
CA LEU A 76 24.74 -8.94 -7.20
C LEU A 76 23.55 -9.73 -6.64
N ARG A 77 23.86 -10.70 -5.76
CA ARG A 77 22.85 -11.51 -5.07
C ARG A 77 22.51 -10.92 -3.72
N LEU A 78 21.22 -10.85 -3.40
CA LEU A 78 20.72 -10.42 -2.09
C LEU A 78 20.91 -11.58 -1.09
N GLY A 79 22.02 -11.59 -0.39
CA GLY A 79 22.47 -12.67 0.46
C GLY A 79 23.89 -13.09 0.13
N ASP A 80 24.25 -14.32 0.47
CA ASP A 80 25.55 -14.91 0.10
C ASP A 80 25.55 -15.27 -1.40
N ASP A 81 26.73 -15.43 -2.00
CA ASP A 81 26.84 -15.64 -3.44
C ASP A 81 26.27 -17.01 -3.91
N ASP A 82 26.17 -17.94 -2.97
CA ASP A 82 25.61 -19.29 -3.13
C ASP A 82 24.18 -19.45 -2.60
N ASP A 83 23.60 -18.39 -2.01
CA ASP A 83 22.19 -18.43 -1.55
C ASP A 83 21.26 -18.65 -2.76
N GLU A 84 20.31 -19.58 -2.62
CA GLU A 84 19.24 -19.81 -3.61
C GLU A 84 17.93 -19.17 -3.13
N PRO A 85 17.05 -18.73 -4.05
CA PRO A 85 15.75 -18.20 -3.69
C PRO A 85 14.88 -19.25 -2.96
N GLU A 86 14.33 -18.86 -1.81
CA GLU A 86 13.46 -19.73 -1.00
C GLU A 86 12.12 -20.01 -1.68
N TYR A 87 11.60 -19.04 -2.44
CA TYR A 87 10.27 -19.10 -3.05
C TYR A 87 10.36 -19.17 -4.57
N SER A 88 9.50 -20.01 -5.19
CA SER A 88 9.30 -19.99 -6.64
C SER A 88 8.74 -18.65 -7.10
N TYR A 89 8.91 -18.30 -8.39
CA TYR A 89 8.42 -17.01 -8.92
C TYR A 89 6.92 -16.75 -8.65
N PRO A 90 5.98 -17.69 -8.88
CA PRO A 90 4.57 -17.44 -8.62
C PRO A 90 4.25 -17.14 -7.15
N VAL A 91 4.89 -17.90 -6.22
CA VAL A 91 4.68 -17.71 -4.78
C VAL A 91 5.30 -16.39 -4.33
N TRP A 92 6.51 -16.08 -4.79
CA TRP A 92 7.18 -14.82 -4.50
C TRP A 92 6.35 -13.60 -4.97
N PHE A 93 5.82 -13.67 -6.20
CA PHE A 93 4.95 -12.62 -6.73
C PHE A 93 3.67 -12.45 -5.89
N ALA A 94 2.98 -13.55 -5.55
CA ALA A 94 1.79 -13.49 -4.71
C ALA A 94 2.06 -12.84 -3.34
N MET A 95 3.23 -13.11 -2.75
CA MET A 95 3.64 -12.52 -1.47
C MET A 95 3.99 -11.03 -1.61
N LEU A 96 4.72 -10.63 -2.67
CA LEU A 96 5.01 -9.23 -2.98
C LEU A 96 3.72 -8.42 -3.11
N PHE A 97 2.80 -8.93 -3.92
CA PHE A 97 1.54 -8.27 -4.21
C PHE A 97 0.65 -8.15 -2.96
N ALA A 98 0.50 -9.23 -2.19
CA ALA A 98 -0.33 -9.23 -0.99
C ALA A 98 0.17 -8.25 0.08
N ALA A 99 1.48 -8.06 0.21
CA ALA A 99 2.07 -7.15 1.19
C ALA A 99 2.05 -5.68 0.72
N GLY A 100 2.12 -5.45 -0.59
CA GLY A 100 2.28 -4.09 -1.12
C GLY A 100 0.95 -3.36 -1.36
N MET A 101 -0.11 -4.04 -1.87
CA MET A 101 -1.23 -3.30 -2.46
C MET A 101 -2.62 -3.93 -2.29
N GLY A 102 -2.71 -5.17 -1.84
CA GLY A 102 -3.92 -5.97 -2.02
C GLY A 102 -5.26 -5.31 -1.70
N ALA A 103 -5.45 -4.81 -0.47
CA ALA A 103 -6.71 -4.15 -0.07
C ALA A 103 -6.93 -2.81 -0.78
N THR A 104 -5.85 -2.09 -1.11
CA THR A 104 -5.90 -0.78 -1.77
C THR A 104 -6.53 -0.86 -3.16
N LEU A 105 -6.28 -1.95 -3.90
CA LEU A 105 -6.90 -2.15 -5.21
C LEU A 105 -8.41 -2.33 -5.13
N LEU A 106 -8.88 -3.06 -4.12
CA LEU A 106 -10.32 -3.25 -3.89
C LEU A 106 -11.01 -1.93 -3.49
N PHE A 107 -10.29 -1.05 -2.80
CA PHE A 107 -10.81 0.25 -2.42
C PHE A 107 -10.86 1.23 -3.60
N TRP A 108 -9.76 1.37 -4.34
CA TRP A 108 -9.59 2.40 -5.35
C TRP A 108 -9.92 1.95 -6.79
N GLY A 109 -10.10 0.64 -7.02
CA GLY A 109 -10.24 0.06 -8.36
C GLY A 109 -11.34 0.68 -9.23
N ALA A 110 -12.50 0.93 -8.64
CA ALA A 110 -13.60 1.65 -9.29
C ALA A 110 -13.59 3.14 -8.96
N ALA A 111 -13.23 3.49 -7.71
CA ALA A 111 -13.38 4.82 -7.16
C ALA A 111 -12.46 5.85 -7.81
N GLU A 112 -11.17 5.55 -7.96
CA GLU A 112 -10.20 6.55 -8.43
C GLU A 112 -10.38 6.91 -9.91
N PRO A 113 -10.51 5.95 -10.86
CA PRO A 113 -10.80 6.29 -12.26
C PRO A 113 -12.09 7.11 -12.40
N LEU A 114 -13.12 6.78 -11.59
CA LEU A 114 -14.38 7.52 -11.59
C LEU A 114 -14.22 8.95 -11.08
N ASN A 115 -13.53 9.12 -9.93
CA ASN A 115 -13.24 10.45 -9.36
C ASN A 115 -12.48 11.34 -10.34
N HIS A 116 -11.46 10.79 -11.00
CA HIS A 116 -10.65 11.55 -11.95
C HIS A 116 -11.37 11.82 -13.26
N ALA A 117 -12.30 10.97 -13.69
CA ALA A 117 -13.14 11.24 -14.85
C ALA A 117 -14.19 12.33 -14.55
N TYR A 118 -14.71 12.32 -13.32
CA TYR A 118 -15.67 13.34 -12.87
C TYR A 118 -15.00 14.68 -12.57
N ASN A 119 -13.85 14.68 -11.91
CA ASN A 119 -13.03 15.84 -11.56
C ASN A 119 -11.64 15.71 -12.23
N PRO A 120 -11.47 16.12 -13.50
CA PRO A 120 -10.22 15.93 -14.23
C PRO A 120 -9.01 16.52 -13.49
N PRO A 121 -7.93 15.74 -13.32
CA PRO A 121 -6.75 16.13 -12.53
C PRO A 121 -6.11 17.45 -12.93
N ARG A 122 -6.04 17.74 -14.23
CA ARG A 122 -5.46 18.98 -14.76
C ARG A 122 -6.51 20.08 -15.02
N GLY A 123 -7.78 19.83 -14.70
CA GLY A 123 -8.86 20.74 -15.10
C GLY A 123 -9.05 20.80 -16.63
N GLY A 124 -9.80 21.80 -17.09
CA GLY A 124 -9.88 22.16 -18.52
C GLY A 124 -10.72 21.21 -19.39
N TYR A 125 -11.23 20.10 -18.86
CA TYR A 125 -12.12 19.17 -19.55
C TYR A 125 -13.48 19.09 -18.84
N ASP A 126 -14.54 18.90 -19.61
CA ASP A 126 -15.85 18.62 -19.05
C ASP A 126 -15.86 17.28 -18.32
N SER A 127 -16.58 17.24 -17.20
CA SER A 127 -16.78 16.03 -16.41
C SER A 127 -17.25 14.88 -17.29
N MET A 128 -16.69 13.69 -17.10
CA MET A 128 -17.02 12.46 -17.84
C MET A 128 -16.84 12.55 -19.37
N SER A 129 -16.20 13.63 -19.89
CA SER A 129 -15.82 13.69 -21.30
C SER A 129 -14.78 12.60 -21.64
N ARG A 130 -14.63 12.31 -22.92
CA ARG A 130 -13.64 11.33 -23.39
C ARG A 130 -12.22 11.69 -22.94
N GLU A 131 -11.86 12.95 -23.01
CA GLU A 131 -10.57 13.51 -22.63
C GLU A 131 -10.36 13.38 -21.11
N ALA A 132 -11.41 13.68 -20.30
CA ALA A 132 -11.40 13.47 -18.85
C ALA A 132 -11.20 11.99 -18.48
N ILE A 133 -11.87 11.07 -19.16
CA ILE A 133 -11.73 9.64 -18.96
C ILE A 133 -10.31 9.14 -19.30
N ILE A 134 -9.73 9.61 -20.41
CA ILE A 134 -8.33 9.27 -20.77
C ILE A 134 -7.38 9.79 -19.69
N GLN A 135 -7.56 11.02 -19.27
CA GLN A 135 -6.76 11.64 -18.21
C GLN A 135 -6.91 10.88 -16.88
N ALA A 136 -8.11 10.44 -16.54
CA ALA A 136 -8.38 9.64 -15.34
C ALA A 136 -7.54 8.36 -15.32
N PHE A 137 -7.48 7.62 -16.43
CA PHE A 137 -6.65 6.43 -16.53
C PHE A 137 -5.15 6.75 -16.52
N GLN A 138 -4.70 7.86 -17.12
CA GLN A 138 -3.31 8.28 -17.05
C GLN A 138 -2.85 8.45 -15.61
N PHE A 139 -3.61 9.18 -14.79
CA PHE A 139 -3.27 9.42 -13.39
C PHE A 139 -3.43 8.18 -12.51
N THR A 140 -4.49 7.41 -12.70
CA THR A 140 -4.67 6.15 -11.99
C THR A 140 -3.49 5.20 -12.25
N TYR A 141 -3.08 5.04 -13.50
CA TYR A 141 -1.92 4.20 -13.83
C TYR A 141 -0.59 4.80 -13.33
N TYR A 142 -0.48 6.11 -13.23
CA TYR A 142 0.67 6.77 -12.61
C TYR A 142 0.73 6.47 -11.10
N HIS A 143 -0.39 6.57 -10.41
CA HIS A 143 -0.47 6.35 -8.97
C HIS A 143 -0.20 4.88 -8.57
N PHE A 144 -0.70 3.91 -9.34
CA PHE A 144 -0.59 2.49 -9.00
C PHE A 144 0.43 1.73 -9.84
N GLY A 145 1.06 2.38 -10.81
CA GLY A 145 2.08 1.79 -11.65
C GLY A 145 3.48 1.81 -11.02
N ILE A 146 4.49 1.86 -11.87
CA ILE A 146 5.91 1.74 -11.48
C ILE A 146 6.30 2.69 -10.33
N HIS A 147 5.75 3.92 -10.30
CA HIS A 147 6.12 4.93 -9.32
C HIS A 147 5.76 4.52 -7.89
N MET A 148 4.62 3.90 -7.67
CA MET A 148 4.26 3.38 -6.35
C MET A 148 5.19 2.24 -5.92
N TRP A 149 5.47 1.33 -6.83
CA TRP A 149 6.33 0.18 -6.54
C TRP A 149 7.79 0.56 -6.32
N VAL A 150 8.26 1.67 -6.91
CA VAL A 150 9.59 2.26 -6.66
C VAL A 150 9.78 2.58 -5.17
N ILE A 151 8.74 3.11 -4.51
CA ILE A 151 8.78 3.53 -3.10
C ILE A 151 9.05 2.32 -2.18
N PHE A 152 8.57 1.15 -2.55
CA PHE A 152 8.83 -0.10 -1.82
C PHE A 152 10.14 -0.78 -2.27
N THR A 153 10.47 -0.68 -3.54
CA THR A 153 11.64 -1.35 -4.12
C THR A 153 12.95 -0.78 -3.60
N LEU A 154 13.07 0.54 -3.45
CA LEU A 154 14.30 1.15 -2.95
C LEU A 154 14.66 0.70 -1.52
N PRO A 155 13.80 0.83 -0.51
CA PRO A 155 14.12 0.34 0.83
C PRO A 155 14.30 -1.19 0.85
N GLY A 156 13.52 -1.95 0.06
CA GLY A 156 13.70 -3.39 -0.07
C GLY A 156 15.08 -3.77 -0.61
N LEU A 157 15.55 -3.07 -1.64
CA LEU A 157 16.90 -3.26 -2.18
C LEU A 157 17.96 -2.88 -1.14
N ALA A 158 17.80 -1.75 -0.45
CA ALA A 158 18.73 -1.30 0.57
C ALA A 158 18.81 -2.28 1.74
N VAL A 159 17.68 -2.74 2.26
CA VAL A 159 17.62 -3.79 3.30
C VAL A 159 18.28 -5.08 2.79
N GLY A 160 17.90 -5.56 1.62
CA GLY A 160 18.47 -6.76 1.03
C GLY A 160 19.99 -6.71 0.93
N TYR A 161 20.52 -5.56 0.56
CA TYR A 161 21.96 -5.35 0.49
C TYR A 161 22.61 -5.23 1.89
N PHE A 162 22.15 -4.33 2.75
CA PHE A 162 22.82 -4.08 4.03
C PHE A 162 22.60 -5.20 5.04
N VAL A 163 21.39 -5.75 5.14
CA VAL A 163 21.08 -6.80 6.11
C VAL A 163 21.59 -8.17 5.62
N TYR A 164 21.24 -8.59 4.40
CA TYR A 164 21.55 -9.93 3.96
C TYR A 164 22.94 -10.06 3.32
N LYS A 165 23.41 -9.10 2.51
CA LYS A 165 24.75 -9.14 1.90
C LYS A 165 25.83 -8.65 2.84
N ARG A 166 25.60 -7.53 3.57
CA ARG A 166 26.58 -6.92 4.48
C ARG A 166 26.46 -7.44 5.92
N LYS A 167 25.50 -8.33 6.21
CA LYS A 167 25.27 -8.96 7.52
C LYS A 167 25.06 -7.95 8.66
N MET A 168 24.45 -6.81 8.36
CA MET A 168 24.08 -5.80 9.35
C MET A 168 22.78 -6.19 10.07
N PRO A 169 22.47 -5.64 11.24
CA PRO A 169 21.19 -5.89 11.93
C PRO A 169 19.97 -5.61 11.04
N ALA A 170 18.90 -6.38 11.24
CA ALA A 170 17.64 -6.21 10.51
C ALA A 170 16.88 -4.97 11.02
N ARG A 171 17.44 -3.78 10.78
CA ARG A 171 16.97 -2.48 11.23
C ARG A 171 16.94 -1.48 10.10
N MET A 172 16.05 -0.50 10.19
CA MET A 172 15.99 0.61 9.24
C MET A 172 17.31 1.41 9.23
N SER A 173 17.92 1.64 10.40
CA SER A 173 19.19 2.35 10.53
C SER A 173 20.32 1.73 9.71
N SER A 174 20.32 0.42 9.47
CA SER A 174 21.35 -0.26 8.68
C SER A 174 21.44 0.26 7.26
N MET A 175 20.33 0.70 6.65
CA MET A 175 20.31 1.30 5.31
C MET A 175 21.08 2.63 5.25
N PHE A 176 21.19 3.33 6.38
CA PHE A 176 21.87 4.62 6.50
C PHE A 176 23.34 4.51 6.91
N SER A 177 23.89 3.30 6.95
CA SER A 177 25.30 3.09 7.33
C SER A 177 26.31 3.85 6.46
N PRO A 178 26.09 4.09 5.15
CA PRO A 178 27.01 4.91 4.36
C PRO A 178 27.06 6.39 4.81
N LEU A 179 25.97 6.89 5.40
CA LEU A 179 25.86 8.29 5.87
C LEU A 179 26.28 8.45 7.33
N LEU A 180 25.91 7.49 8.17
CA LEU A 180 26.09 7.57 9.63
C LEU A 180 27.33 6.80 10.13
N GLY A 181 27.91 5.93 9.32
CA GLY A 181 29.01 5.05 9.75
C GLY A 181 28.62 4.23 10.99
N GLY A 182 29.51 4.18 11.99
CA GLY A 182 29.27 3.48 13.25
C GLY A 182 28.09 4.03 14.08
N LYS A 183 27.66 5.26 13.84
CA LYS A 183 26.53 5.89 14.57
C LYS A 183 25.18 5.22 14.33
N VAL A 184 25.08 4.29 13.37
CA VAL A 184 23.89 3.45 13.19
C VAL A 184 23.57 2.58 14.42
N TYR A 185 24.56 2.29 15.25
CA TYR A 185 24.39 1.52 16.48
C TYR A 185 24.10 2.40 17.72
N ASP A 186 24.27 3.71 17.58
CA ASP A 186 24.10 4.70 18.63
C ASP A 186 22.70 5.36 18.56
N THR A 187 22.50 6.40 19.38
CA THR A 187 21.24 7.13 19.46
C THR A 187 20.68 7.58 18.10
N PRO A 188 21.46 8.15 17.15
CA PRO A 188 20.91 8.53 15.85
C PRO A 188 20.32 7.35 15.06
N GLY A 189 21.00 6.18 15.06
CA GLY A 189 20.49 4.98 14.41
C GLY A 189 19.21 4.47 15.09
N LYS A 190 19.20 4.44 16.41
CA LYS A 190 18.01 4.00 17.19
C LYS A 190 16.80 4.90 16.98
N LEU A 191 16.99 6.20 16.81
CA LEU A 191 15.91 7.12 16.47
C LEU A 191 15.36 6.88 15.05
N LEU A 192 16.23 6.54 14.08
CA LEU A 192 15.78 6.12 12.75
C LEU A 192 14.94 4.83 12.81
N ASP A 193 15.36 3.86 13.64
CA ASP A 193 14.61 2.62 13.83
C ASP A 193 13.24 2.90 14.47
N ALA A 194 13.17 3.81 15.46
CA ALA A 194 11.91 4.24 16.05
C ALA A 194 11.00 4.96 15.04
N LEU A 195 11.56 5.81 14.17
CA LEU A 195 10.82 6.44 13.07
C LEU A 195 10.29 5.41 12.06
N GLY A 196 11.05 4.35 11.78
CA GLY A 196 10.59 3.23 10.95
C GLY A 196 9.38 2.51 11.55
N ILE A 197 9.37 2.31 12.88
CA ILE A 197 8.22 1.74 13.59
C ILE A 197 7.03 2.70 13.53
N ILE A 198 7.23 3.97 13.85
CA ILE A 198 6.17 5.00 13.81
C ILE A 198 5.56 5.07 12.41
N GLY A 199 6.39 5.19 11.36
CA GLY A 199 5.92 5.20 9.97
C GLY A 199 5.10 3.96 9.62
N THR A 200 5.59 2.76 9.98
CA THR A 200 4.87 1.50 9.76
C THR A 200 3.50 1.49 10.44
N VAL A 201 3.42 1.90 11.72
CA VAL A 201 2.16 1.93 12.48
C VAL A 201 1.18 2.93 11.88
N PHE A 202 1.63 4.14 11.53
CA PHE A 202 0.75 5.15 10.92
C PHE A 202 0.32 4.76 9.51
N GLY A 203 1.22 4.24 8.68
CA GLY A 203 0.87 3.75 7.34
C GLY A 203 -0.16 2.62 7.40
N LEU A 204 0.02 1.66 8.33
CA LEU A 204 -0.94 0.59 8.56
C LEU A 204 -2.28 1.12 9.08
N ALA A 205 -2.26 2.08 10.01
CA ALA A 205 -3.48 2.67 10.58
C ALA A 205 -4.35 3.35 9.52
N VAL A 206 -3.75 4.08 8.56
CA VAL A 206 -4.48 4.65 7.41
C VAL A 206 -5.12 3.53 6.58
N SER A 207 -4.36 2.49 6.25
CA SER A 207 -4.87 1.37 5.45
C SER A 207 -6.02 0.65 6.16
N VAL A 208 -5.85 0.31 7.43
CA VAL A 208 -6.91 -0.35 8.23
C VAL A 208 -8.13 0.53 8.37
N GLY A 209 -7.95 1.85 8.56
CA GLY A 209 -9.06 2.82 8.63
C GLY A 209 -9.90 2.80 7.36
N LEU A 210 -9.28 2.96 6.19
CA LEU A 210 -9.95 2.89 4.89
C LEU A 210 -10.66 1.55 4.70
N GLY A 211 -10.00 0.45 5.08
CA GLY A 211 -10.57 -0.89 4.95
C GLY A 211 -11.75 -1.16 5.87
N VAL A 212 -11.72 -0.65 7.09
CA VAL A 212 -12.88 -0.74 8.01
C VAL A 212 -14.09 0.01 7.46
N LEU A 213 -13.86 1.19 6.88
CA LEU A 213 -14.92 1.92 6.19
C LEU A 213 -15.47 1.11 5.02
N GLN A 214 -14.60 0.51 4.20
CA GLN A 214 -15.01 -0.30 3.07
C GLN A 214 -15.77 -1.58 3.49
N ILE A 215 -15.30 -2.29 4.52
CA ILE A 215 -16.01 -3.44 5.08
C ILE A 215 -17.37 -3.02 5.62
N SER A 216 -17.43 -1.90 6.35
CA SER A 216 -18.68 -1.37 6.91
C SER A 216 -19.68 -1.03 5.78
N ALA A 217 -19.24 -0.34 4.71
CA ALA A 217 -20.05 -0.03 3.55
C ALA A 217 -20.55 -1.32 2.86
N GLY A 218 -19.67 -2.30 2.64
CA GLY A 218 -20.05 -3.58 2.06
C GLY A 218 -21.06 -4.37 2.91
N MET A 219 -20.90 -4.38 4.24
CA MET A 219 -21.86 -5.00 5.15
C MET A 219 -23.22 -4.27 5.16
N ASN A 220 -23.20 -2.96 5.01
CA ASN A 220 -24.43 -2.18 4.89
C ASN A 220 -25.20 -2.55 3.61
N ILE A 221 -24.52 -2.49 2.46
CA ILE A 221 -25.15 -2.77 1.16
C ILE A 221 -25.61 -4.27 1.05
N LEU A 222 -24.85 -5.21 1.62
CA LEU A 222 -25.17 -6.66 1.54
C LEU A 222 -26.23 -7.10 2.54
N TRP A 223 -26.21 -6.54 3.76
CA TRP A 223 -26.97 -7.09 4.89
C TRP A 223 -27.65 -6.02 5.75
N ASP A 224 -27.76 -4.78 5.29
CA ASP A 224 -28.36 -3.65 5.99
C ASP A 224 -27.75 -3.38 7.39
N VAL A 225 -26.46 -3.71 7.58
CA VAL A 225 -25.76 -3.43 8.83
C VAL A 225 -25.54 -1.91 8.94
N PRO A 226 -25.92 -1.25 10.06
CA PRO A 226 -25.87 0.20 10.14
C PRO A 226 -24.44 0.74 10.12
N LEU A 227 -24.24 1.87 9.42
CA LEU A 227 -22.97 2.60 9.33
C LEU A 227 -22.72 3.45 10.59
N VAL A 228 -22.42 2.80 11.70
CA VAL A 228 -22.21 3.44 13.01
C VAL A 228 -20.87 3.06 13.63
N THR A 229 -20.30 3.97 14.40
CA THR A 229 -19.00 3.78 15.07
C THR A 229 -18.87 2.47 15.86
N PRO A 230 -19.88 1.98 16.62
CA PRO A 230 -19.77 0.71 17.31
C PRO A 230 -19.53 -0.50 16.39
N VAL A 231 -20.14 -0.50 15.20
CA VAL A 231 -19.92 -1.56 14.19
C VAL A 231 -18.48 -1.49 13.68
N GLN A 232 -17.98 -0.29 13.36
CA GLN A 232 -16.60 -0.09 12.89
C GLN A 232 -15.58 -0.54 13.97
N ILE A 233 -15.82 -0.23 15.24
CA ILE A 233 -14.99 -0.72 16.35
C ILE A 233 -15.04 -2.24 16.42
N GLY A 234 -16.22 -2.85 16.28
CA GLY A 234 -16.38 -4.30 16.24
C GLY A 234 -15.57 -4.96 15.12
N ILE A 235 -15.57 -4.35 13.91
CA ILE A 235 -14.77 -4.81 12.76
C ILE A 235 -13.26 -4.73 13.08
N ILE A 236 -12.80 -3.60 13.63
CA ILE A 236 -11.39 -3.43 14.04
C ILE A 236 -10.99 -4.51 15.05
N CYS A 237 -11.79 -4.72 16.09
CA CYS A 237 -11.53 -5.73 17.11
C CYS A 237 -11.46 -7.14 16.50
N ALA A 238 -12.39 -7.48 15.62
CA ALA A 238 -12.42 -8.79 14.96
C ALA A 238 -11.19 -9.03 14.07
N ILE A 239 -10.80 -8.04 13.26
CA ILE A 239 -9.60 -8.12 12.40
C ILE A 239 -8.33 -8.21 13.26
N THR A 240 -8.22 -7.39 14.30
CA THR A 240 -7.07 -7.39 15.23
C THR A 240 -6.95 -8.73 15.96
N LEU A 241 -8.05 -9.30 16.41
CA LEU A 241 -8.06 -10.62 17.03
C LEU A 241 -7.62 -11.71 16.04
N ALA A 242 -8.13 -11.69 14.81
CA ALA A 242 -7.74 -12.63 13.76
C ALA A 242 -6.24 -12.51 13.43
N ALA A 243 -5.72 -11.29 13.30
CA ALA A 243 -4.30 -11.03 13.08
C ALA A 243 -3.45 -11.51 14.27
N SER A 244 -3.88 -11.24 15.51
CA SER A 244 -3.19 -11.72 16.72
C SER A 244 -3.11 -13.24 16.80
N ILE A 245 -4.18 -13.94 16.41
CA ILE A 245 -4.20 -15.42 16.31
C ILE A 245 -3.23 -15.89 15.21
N SER A 246 -3.21 -15.22 14.06
CA SER A 246 -2.29 -15.53 12.96
C SER A 246 -0.83 -15.39 13.40
N VAL A 247 -0.46 -14.27 14.02
CA VAL A 247 0.87 -14.04 14.61
C VAL A 247 1.24 -15.10 15.64
N ALA A 248 0.29 -15.51 16.49
CA ALA A 248 0.52 -16.48 17.56
C ALA A 248 0.74 -17.91 17.03
N THR A 249 0.10 -18.28 15.92
CA THR A 249 0.19 -19.64 15.33
C THR A 249 1.44 -19.85 14.48
N GLY A 250 2.15 -18.78 14.10
CA GLY A 250 3.40 -18.84 13.35
C GLY A 250 3.25 -18.47 11.87
N LEU A 251 4.14 -17.59 11.44
CA LEU A 251 4.09 -16.84 10.19
C LEU A 251 4.14 -17.65 8.88
N ASP A 252 4.98 -18.70 8.83
CA ASP A 252 5.38 -19.26 7.54
C ASP A 252 4.26 -20.00 6.79
N LYS A 253 3.32 -20.62 7.50
CA LYS A 253 2.20 -21.34 6.88
C LYS A 253 0.96 -20.45 6.72
N GLY A 254 0.64 -19.63 7.73
CA GLY A 254 -0.55 -18.79 7.75
C GLY A 254 -0.51 -17.70 6.68
N VAL A 255 0.54 -16.89 6.66
CA VAL A 255 0.73 -15.81 5.68
C VAL A 255 0.72 -16.34 4.25
N LYS A 256 1.44 -17.46 3.98
CA LYS A 256 1.48 -18.06 2.64
C LYS A 256 0.10 -18.53 2.15
N ILE A 257 -0.67 -19.19 3.02
CA ILE A 257 -2.01 -19.68 2.66
C ILE A 257 -2.96 -18.49 2.42
N LEU A 258 -2.99 -17.52 3.34
CA LEU A 258 -3.84 -16.34 3.23
C LEU A 258 -3.48 -15.49 2.00
N SER A 259 -2.18 -15.29 1.71
CA SER A 259 -1.74 -14.57 0.51
C SER A 259 -2.17 -15.28 -0.78
N ASN A 260 -2.10 -16.61 -0.84
CA ASN A 260 -2.57 -17.35 -2.00
C ASN A 260 -4.10 -17.26 -2.16
N LEU A 261 -4.85 -17.31 -1.05
CA LEU A 261 -6.32 -17.13 -1.07
C LEU A 261 -6.70 -15.72 -1.49
N ASN A 262 -5.97 -14.71 -1.03
CA ASN A 262 -6.17 -13.32 -1.40
C ASN A 262 -6.01 -13.11 -2.91
N ILE A 263 -4.87 -13.56 -3.47
CA ILE A 263 -4.63 -13.41 -4.90
C ILE A 263 -5.66 -14.19 -5.73
N ALA A 264 -6.00 -15.41 -5.29
CA ALA A 264 -7.01 -16.23 -5.98
C ALA A 264 -8.41 -15.56 -5.95
N GLY A 265 -8.83 -15.03 -4.80
CA GLY A 265 -10.09 -14.30 -4.67
C GLY A 265 -10.11 -13.01 -5.49
N THR A 266 -9.01 -12.25 -5.48
CA THR A 266 -8.85 -11.04 -6.29
C THR A 266 -8.93 -11.34 -7.79
N ILE A 267 -8.21 -12.37 -8.26
CA ILE A 267 -8.27 -12.80 -9.67
C ILE A 267 -9.68 -13.31 -10.03
N LEU A 268 -10.34 -14.03 -9.12
CA LEU A 268 -11.70 -14.52 -9.36
C LEU A 268 -12.70 -13.36 -9.52
N LEU A 269 -12.63 -12.33 -8.67
CA LEU A 269 -13.45 -11.12 -8.81
C LEU A 269 -13.14 -10.40 -10.13
N MET A 270 -11.87 -10.28 -10.49
CA MET A 270 -11.44 -9.64 -11.73
C MET A 270 -11.98 -10.38 -12.96
N ILE A 271 -11.88 -11.70 -13.00
CA ILE A 271 -12.41 -12.53 -14.08
C ILE A 271 -13.93 -12.43 -14.12
N PHE A 272 -14.59 -12.41 -12.97
CA PHE A 272 -16.04 -12.27 -12.89
C PHE A 272 -16.50 -10.97 -13.54
N VAL A 273 -15.95 -9.82 -13.15
CA VAL A 273 -16.30 -8.51 -13.73
C VAL A 273 -15.95 -8.46 -15.22
N LEU A 274 -14.82 -9.04 -15.63
CA LEU A 274 -14.43 -9.11 -17.03
C LEU A 274 -15.45 -9.89 -17.88
N LEU A 275 -15.97 -11.02 -17.38
CA LEU A 275 -16.86 -11.89 -18.14
C LEU A 275 -18.33 -11.45 -18.09
N THR A 276 -18.78 -10.83 -17.00
CA THR A 276 -20.18 -10.39 -16.83
C THR A 276 -20.41 -8.95 -17.24
N GLY A 277 -19.34 -8.15 -17.30
CA GLY A 277 -19.37 -6.77 -17.76
C GLY A 277 -19.30 -6.62 -19.28
N PRO A 278 -19.01 -5.40 -19.76
CA PRO A 278 -18.85 -5.14 -21.19
C PRO A 278 -17.51 -5.67 -21.70
N THR A 279 -17.34 -6.99 -21.73
CA THR A 279 -16.09 -7.73 -21.95
C THR A 279 -15.21 -7.15 -23.07
N LEU A 280 -15.78 -6.84 -24.25
CA LEU A 280 -14.98 -6.31 -25.36
C LEU A 280 -14.42 -4.91 -25.09
N LYS A 281 -15.19 -4.06 -24.40
CA LYS A 281 -14.70 -2.73 -23.97
C LYS A 281 -13.58 -2.88 -22.90
N LEU A 282 -13.75 -3.82 -21.96
CA LEU A 282 -12.75 -4.07 -20.92
C LEU A 282 -11.45 -4.61 -21.50
N LEU A 283 -11.51 -5.54 -22.47
CA LEU A 283 -10.34 -6.05 -23.19
C LEU A 283 -9.67 -4.94 -24.02
N GLY A 284 -10.47 -4.08 -24.64
CA GLY A 284 -9.96 -2.88 -25.33
C GLY A 284 -9.20 -1.97 -24.38
N GLN A 285 -9.79 -1.65 -23.21
CA GLN A 285 -9.16 -0.81 -22.19
C GLN A 285 -7.86 -1.43 -21.66
N ILE A 286 -7.80 -2.74 -21.42
CA ILE A 286 -6.56 -3.42 -21.02
C ILE A 286 -5.48 -3.21 -22.10
N THR A 287 -5.82 -3.37 -23.36
CA THR A 287 -4.86 -3.19 -24.46
C THR A 287 -4.37 -1.75 -24.54
N GLU A 288 -5.28 -0.78 -24.45
CA GLU A 288 -4.96 0.65 -24.52
C GLU A 288 -4.18 1.14 -23.28
N SER A 289 -4.37 0.51 -22.11
CA SER A 289 -3.75 0.92 -20.85
C SER A 289 -2.22 0.98 -20.92
N PHE A 290 -1.61 0.00 -21.58
CA PHE A 290 -0.15 -0.04 -21.75
C PHE A 290 0.35 1.12 -22.63
N GLY A 291 -0.40 1.49 -23.66
CA GLY A 291 -0.10 2.63 -24.53
C GLY A 291 -0.32 3.96 -23.81
N ILE A 292 -1.46 4.12 -23.14
CA ILE A 292 -1.78 5.32 -22.34
C ILE A 292 -0.71 5.53 -21.27
N TYR A 293 -0.37 4.49 -20.51
CA TYR A 293 0.63 4.57 -19.45
C TYR A 293 2.02 4.91 -19.98
N ALA A 294 2.51 4.18 -20.98
CA ALA A 294 3.84 4.40 -21.54
C ALA A 294 3.99 5.80 -22.17
N GLN A 295 2.94 6.32 -22.80
CA GLN A 295 2.94 7.65 -23.43
C GLN A 295 2.90 8.77 -22.39
N SER A 296 2.09 8.64 -21.33
CA SER A 296 1.90 9.71 -20.34
C SER A 296 2.96 9.73 -19.23
N LEU A 297 3.61 8.60 -18.96
CA LEU A 297 4.53 8.44 -17.84
C LEU A 297 5.68 9.47 -17.83
N PRO A 298 6.41 9.76 -18.95
CA PRO A 298 7.50 10.71 -18.96
C PRO A 298 7.09 12.14 -18.59
N GLU A 299 5.84 12.51 -18.85
CA GLU A 299 5.28 13.81 -18.51
C GLU A 299 4.82 13.81 -17.04
N LEU A 300 4.03 12.82 -16.65
CA LEU A 300 3.44 12.75 -15.31
C LEU A 300 4.48 12.62 -14.20
N MET A 301 5.58 11.92 -14.45
CA MET A 301 6.63 11.72 -13.44
C MET A 301 7.34 13.02 -13.00
N PHE A 302 7.17 14.12 -13.73
CA PHE A 302 7.71 15.43 -13.38
C PHE A 302 6.65 16.52 -13.26
N TRP A 303 5.38 16.19 -13.43
CA TRP A 303 4.30 17.15 -13.32
C TRP A 303 3.98 17.47 -11.84
N VAL A 304 4.03 18.74 -11.48
CA VAL A 304 3.79 19.27 -10.13
C VAL A 304 2.79 20.42 -10.09
N ASP A 305 2.05 20.61 -11.17
CA ASP A 305 1.05 21.69 -11.33
C ASP A 305 1.60 23.10 -11.03
N SER A 306 2.82 23.40 -11.51
CA SER A 306 3.50 24.67 -11.27
C SER A 306 2.78 25.89 -11.90
N TYR A 307 1.84 25.66 -12.81
CA TYR A 307 0.98 26.68 -13.41
C TYR A 307 -0.37 26.86 -12.68
N ASN A 308 -0.62 26.00 -11.67
CA ASN A 308 -1.80 26.08 -10.81
C ASN A 308 -3.12 25.88 -11.59
N ASP A 309 -3.12 24.90 -12.49
CA ASP A 309 -4.29 24.56 -13.31
C ASP A 309 -5.40 23.91 -12.47
N ASN A 310 -5.05 23.14 -11.43
CA ASN A 310 -5.98 22.54 -10.48
C ASN A 310 -5.43 22.61 -9.04
N PRO A 311 -5.54 23.78 -8.37
CA PRO A 311 -4.98 24.00 -7.04
C PRO A 311 -5.45 22.96 -6.02
N GLY A 312 -4.51 22.40 -5.26
CA GLY A 312 -4.80 21.43 -4.19
C GLY A 312 -5.03 20.00 -4.66
N TRP A 313 -5.15 19.73 -5.96
CA TRP A 313 -5.35 18.39 -6.46
C TRP A 313 -4.18 17.46 -6.09
N HIS A 314 -2.93 17.92 -6.25
CA HIS A 314 -1.74 17.16 -5.85
C HIS A 314 -1.71 16.83 -4.37
N ALA A 315 -2.14 17.74 -3.51
CA ALA A 315 -2.20 17.52 -2.07
C ALA A 315 -3.17 16.39 -1.73
N THR A 316 -4.31 16.35 -2.43
CA THR A 316 -5.36 15.32 -2.20
C THR A 316 -5.00 13.96 -2.78
N TRP A 317 -4.25 13.90 -3.89
CA TRP A 317 -4.01 12.68 -4.64
C TRP A 317 -2.52 12.28 -4.67
N THR A 318 -1.74 12.79 -5.59
CA THR A 318 -0.36 12.29 -5.82
C THR A 318 0.52 12.41 -4.56
N ALA A 319 0.55 13.58 -3.92
CA ALA A 319 1.38 13.79 -2.74
C ALA A 319 0.87 12.99 -1.53
N PHE A 320 -0.45 12.86 -1.38
CA PHE A 320 -1.06 11.99 -0.37
C PHE A 320 -0.64 10.52 -0.57
N TYR A 321 -0.77 9.99 -1.80
CA TYR A 321 -0.36 8.62 -2.09
C TYR A 321 1.13 8.38 -1.82
N TRP A 322 1.99 9.31 -2.25
CA TRP A 322 3.42 9.17 -2.00
C TRP A 322 3.75 9.26 -0.50
N ALA A 323 3.16 10.19 0.23
CA ALA A 323 3.36 10.31 1.67
C ALA A 323 2.91 9.04 2.41
N TRP A 324 1.70 8.55 2.11
CA TRP A 324 1.17 7.31 2.69
C TRP A 324 2.06 6.11 2.37
N THR A 325 2.42 5.93 1.11
CA THR A 325 3.26 4.81 0.65
C THR A 325 4.67 4.87 1.23
N ILE A 326 5.26 6.07 1.34
CA ILE A 326 6.57 6.29 1.98
C ILE A 326 6.51 5.91 3.47
N CYS A 327 5.46 6.31 4.20
CA CYS A 327 5.28 5.89 5.59
C CYS A 327 5.24 4.37 5.74
N TRP A 328 4.64 3.68 4.79
CA TRP A 328 4.51 2.23 4.79
C TRP A 328 5.75 1.49 4.27
N SER A 329 6.60 2.17 3.53
CA SER A 329 7.74 1.59 2.83
C SER A 329 8.80 0.91 3.72
N PRO A 330 9.08 1.31 4.98
CA PRO A 330 10.01 0.59 5.84
C PRO A 330 9.56 -0.85 6.10
N PHE A 331 8.26 -1.04 6.36
CA PHE A 331 7.67 -2.35 6.54
C PHE A 331 7.71 -3.18 5.25
N VAL A 332 7.15 -2.66 4.16
CA VAL A 332 7.05 -3.40 2.90
C VAL A 332 8.44 -3.69 2.35
N GLY A 333 9.39 -2.74 2.44
CA GLY A 333 10.76 -2.94 2.02
C GLY A 333 11.49 -4.04 2.79
N MET A 334 11.35 -4.09 4.11
CA MET A 334 11.91 -5.16 4.93
C MET A 334 11.31 -6.53 4.55
N PHE A 335 10.00 -6.58 4.37
CA PHE A 335 9.30 -7.79 3.96
C PHE A 335 9.76 -8.24 2.55
N PHE A 336 9.84 -7.32 1.59
CA PHE A 336 10.32 -7.60 0.23
C PHE A 336 11.74 -8.16 0.23
N ALA A 337 12.64 -7.54 1.00
CA ALA A 337 14.00 -8.02 1.14
C ALA A 337 14.06 -9.45 1.66
N ARG A 338 13.26 -9.75 2.70
CA ARG A 338 13.21 -11.06 3.35
C ARG A 338 12.79 -12.16 2.38
N ILE A 339 11.68 -11.97 1.67
CA ILE A 339 11.17 -12.99 0.73
C ILE A 339 11.97 -13.08 -0.58
N SER A 340 12.90 -12.15 -0.79
CA SER A 340 13.74 -12.07 -2.00
C SER A 340 15.19 -12.50 -1.76
N ARG A 341 15.53 -12.99 -0.57
CA ARG A 341 16.87 -13.50 -0.29
C ARG A 341 17.24 -14.56 -1.33
N GLY A 342 18.49 -14.53 -1.80
CA GLY A 342 18.99 -15.42 -2.84
C GLY A 342 18.73 -14.97 -4.28
N ARG A 343 17.86 -13.98 -4.52
CA ARG A 343 17.65 -13.39 -5.86
C ARG A 343 18.72 -12.38 -6.21
N THR A 344 18.95 -12.18 -7.50
CA THR A 344 19.80 -11.08 -7.95
C THR A 344 19.10 -9.73 -7.81
N VAL A 345 19.87 -8.65 -7.70
CA VAL A 345 19.36 -7.28 -7.69
C VAL A 345 18.48 -7.00 -8.92
N ARG A 346 18.89 -7.50 -10.09
CA ARG A 346 18.11 -7.36 -11.33
C ARG A 346 16.78 -8.08 -11.27
N GLU A 347 16.75 -9.33 -10.80
CA GLU A 347 15.49 -10.07 -10.60
C GLU A 347 14.60 -9.36 -9.58
N PHE A 348 15.19 -8.85 -8.50
CA PHE A 348 14.47 -8.12 -7.47
C PHE A 348 13.81 -6.86 -8.04
N ILE A 349 14.60 -5.96 -8.66
CA ILE A 349 14.06 -4.71 -9.22
C ILE A 349 13.02 -5.02 -10.31
N GLY A 350 13.34 -5.91 -11.26
CA GLY A 350 12.42 -6.25 -12.35
C GLY A 350 11.12 -6.88 -11.83
N GLY A 351 11.21 -7.80 -10.88
CA GLY A 351 10.03 -8.47 -10.31
C GLY A 351 9.16 -7.55 -9.48
N THR A 352 9.76 -6.68 -8.65
CA THR A 352 9.01 -5.75 -7.80
C THR A 352 8.40 -4.57 -8.55
N LEU A 353 8.98 -4.16 -9.68
CA LEU A 353 8.45 -3.06 -10.47
C LEU A 353 7.45 -3.54 -11.55
N LEU A 354 7.80 -4.55 -12.35
CA LEU A 354 7.04 -4.86 -13.56
C LEU A 354 5.83 -5.76 -13.31
N LEU A 355 5.96 -6.79 -12.46
CA LEU A 355 4.88 -7.75 -12.24
C LEU A 355 3.66 -7.11 -11.57
N PRO A 356 3.82 -6.39 -10.44
CA PRO A 356 2.69 -5.73 -9.82
C PRO A 356 2.10 -4.62 -10.69
N THR A 357 2.94 -3.78 -11.31
CA THR A 357 2.46 -2.75 -12.25
C THR A 357 1.59 -3.34 -13.35
N THR A 358 2.00 -4.46 -13.95
CA THR A 358 1.21 -5.13 -14.99
C THR A 358 -0.16 -5.57 -14.45
N PHE A 359 -0.19 -6.13 -13.25
CA PHE A 359 -1.44 -6.53 -12.61
C PHE A 359 -2.33 -5.32 -12.32
N ASP A 360 -1.76 -4.24 -11.81
CA ASP A 360 -2.50 -3.01 -11.49
C ASP A 360 -3.10 -2.36 -12.73
N LEU A 361 -2.34 -2.29 -13.83
CA LEU A 361 -2.87 -1.82 -15.12
C LEU A 361 -4.08 -2.64 -15.58
N ILE A 362 -4.02 -3.96 -15.46
CA ILE A 362 -5.15 -4.84 -15.82
C ILE A 362 -6.33 -4.63 -14.87
N TRP A 363 -6.07 -4.56 -13.57
CA TRP A 363 -7.08 -4.36 -12.54
C TRP A 363 -7.87 -3.06 -12.75
N PHE A 364 -7.17 -1.94 -12.82
CA PHE A 364 -7.80 -0.62 -13.00
C PHE A 364 -8.47 -0.48 -14.37
N SER A 365 -7.95 -1.14 -15.40
CA SER A 365 -8.61 -1.20 -16.71
C SER A 365 -9.97 -1.89 -16.62
N ILE A 366 -10.07 -2.98 -15.86
CA ILE A 366 -11.31 -3.74 -15.73
C ILE A 366 -12.29 -3.00 -14.82
N PHE A 367 -11.92 -2.72 -13.57
CA PHE A 367 -12.83 -2.14 -12.59
C PHE A 367 -13.14 -0.67 -12.89
N GLY A 368 -12.13 0.11 -13.28
CA GLY A 368 -12.32 1.51 -13.62
C GLY A 368 -13.16 1.70 -14.88
N ARG A 369 -12.89 0.91 -15.96
CA ARG A 369 -13.72 1.00 -17.17
C ARG A 369 -15.14 0.47 -16.93
N ALA A 370 -15.30 -0.57 -16.13
CA ALA A 370 -16.62 -1.06 -15.75
C ALA A 370 -17.44 0.00 -15.00
N ALA A 371 -16.81 0.72 -14.05
CA ALA A 371 -17.45 1.80 -13.32
C ALA A 371 -17.84 2.98 -14.24
N ILE A 372 -16.93 3.39 -15.13
CA ILE A 372 -17.21 4.46 -16.09
C ILE A 372 -18.31 4.05 -17.08
N ASP A 373 -18.28 2.82 -17.61
CA ASP A 373 -19.32 2.33 -18.53
C ASP A 373 -20.72 2.24 -17.86
N MET A 374 -20.74 1.95 -16.57
CA MET A 374 -21.96 1.95 -15.77
C MET A 374 -22.50 3.38 -15.60
N GLU A 375 -21.66 4.32 -15.23
CA GLU A 375 -22.00 5.74 -15.09
C GLU A 375 -22.42 6.38 -16.43
N GLU A 376 -21.78 5.99 -17.56
CA GLU A 376 -22.20 6.44 -18.91
C GLU A 376 -23.63 5.96 -19.27
N LYS A 377 -24.08 4.82 -18.74
CA LYS A 377 -25.42 4.24 -19.01
C LYS A 377 -26.48 4.78 -18.10
N ASP A 378 -26.17 4.97 -16.83
CA ASP A 378 -27.06 5.47 -15.80
C ASP A 378 -26.37 6.56 -14.98
N PRO A 379 -26.39 7.82 -15.47
CA PRO A 379 -25.70 8.93 -14.85
C PRO A 379 -26.13 9.15 -13.39
N GLY A 380 -25.16 9.24 -12.49
CA GLY A 380 -25.35 9.40 -11.06
C GLY A 380 -25.36 8.11 -10.25
N VAL A 381 -25.39 6.94 -10.89
CA VAL A 381 -25.45 5.66 -10.18
C VAL A 381 -24.21 5.42 -9.29
N LEU A 382 -23.05 5.85 -9.75
CA LEU A 382 -21.79 5.79 -9.01
C LEU A 382 -21.25 7.16 -8.63
N THR A 383 -21.35 8.16 -9.52
CA THR A 383 -20.79 9.48 -9.23
C THR A 383 -21.49 10.17 -8.08
N THR A 384 -22.82 10.05 -7.94
CA THR A 384 -23.54 10.67 -6.83
C THR A 384 -23.06 10.12 -5.47
N PRO A 385 -23.12 8.82 -5.17
CA PRO A 385 -22.70 8.34 -3.86
C PRO A 385 -21.18 8.43 -3.65
N VAL A 386 -20.38 8.12 -4.67
CA VAL A 386 -18.92 7.98 -4.51
C VAL A 386 -18.17 9.30 -4.57
N VAL A 387 -18.59 10.21 -5.45
CA VAL A 387 -17.86 11.46 -5.72
C VAL A 387 -18.54 12.67 -5.07
N GLU A 388 -19.86 12.86 -5.33
CA GLU A 388 -20.58 14.04 -4.83
C GLU A 388 -20.84 13.97 -3.32
N GLU A 389 -21.26 12.80 -2.81
CA GLU A 389 -21.47 12.55 -1.38
C GLU A 389 -20.19 12.15 -0.66
N GLY A 390 -19.13 11.78 -1.39
CA GLY A 390 -17.82 11.44 -0.86
C GLY A 390 -17.73 10.06 -0.19
N ASP A 391 -18.71 9.16 -0.42
CA ASP A 391 -18.71 7.82 0.15
C ASP A 391 -17.89 6.84 -0.76
N THR A 392 -16.62 7.17 -0.94
CA THR A 392 -15.66 6.35 -1.70
C THR A 392 -15.63 4.87 -1.28
N PRO A 393 -15.77 4.50 0.03
CA PRO A 393 -15.76 3.11 0.48
C PRO A 393 -16.78 2.21 -0.19
N GLN A 394 -17.92 2.72 -0.63
CA GLN A 394 -18.97 1.90 -1.24
C GLN A 394 -18.77 1.61 -2.73
N ALA A 395 -17.83 2.29 -3.40
CA ALA A 395 -17.67 2.22 -4.86
C ALA A 395 -17.62 0.79 -5.42
N LEU A 396 -16.82 -0.09 -4.81
CA LEU A 396 -16.71 -1.50 -5.24
C LEU A 396 -18.04 -2.24 -5.08
N PHE A 397 -18.73 -2.05 -3.97
CA PHE A 397 -19.96 -2.80 -3.67
C PHE A 397 -21.14 -2.30 -4.50
N THR A 398 -21.24 -1.00 -4.73
CA THR A 398 -22.21 -0.42 -5.65
C THR A 398 -21.98 -0.91 -7.08
N LEU A 399 -20.71 -0.94 -7.53
CA LEU A 399 -20.38 -1.54 -8.83
C LEU A 399 -20.79 -3.02 -8.90
N LEU A 400 -20.45 -3.83 -7.89
CA LEU A 400 -20.80 -5.26 -7.88
C LEU A 400 -22.31 -5.51 -7.78
N ALA A 401 -23.08 -4.61 -7.16
CA ALA A 401 -24.53 -4.75 -7.02
C ALA A 401 -25.26 -4.75 -8.37
N GLU A 402 -24.69 -4.09 -9.38
CA GLU A 402 -25.24 -4.05 -10.73
C GLU A 402 -24.93 -5.33 -11.56
N TYR A 403 -24.12 -6.23 -11.01
CA TYR A 403 -23.78 -7.50 -11.67
C TYR A 403 -24.56 -8.67 -11.06
N PRO A 404 -24.77 -9.77 -11.85
CA PRO A 404 -25.41 -10.98 -11.33
C PRO A 404 -24.62 -11.58 -10.16
N LEU A 405 -25.29 -12.39 -9.32
CA LEU A 405 -24.68 -13.07 -8.17
C LEU A 405 -24.06 -12.12 -7.13
N TYR A 406 -24.57 -10.91 -7.01
CA TYR A 406 -24.04 -9.90 -6.11
C TYR A 406 -23.79 -10.39 -4.67
N ALA A 407 -24.73 -11.15 -4.08
CA ALA A 407 -24.54 -11.68 -2.73
C ALA A 407 -23.27 -12.56 -2.60
N VAL A 408 -22.91 -13.28 -3.66
CA VAL A 408 -21.71 -14.14 -3.69
C VAL A 408 -20.45 -13.28 -3.90
N THR A 409 -20.47 -12.41 -4.90
CA THR A 409 -19.30 -11.60 -5.27
C THR A 409 -19.00 -10.52 -4.24
N GLY A 410 -20.02 -9.88 -3.67
CA GLY A 410 -19.86 -8.92 -2.58
C GLY A 410 -19.35 -9.59 -1.30
N THR A 411 -19.87 -10.78 -0.94
CA THR A 411 -19.33 -11.56 0.18
C THR A 411 -17.88 -11.99 -0.06
N LEU A 412 -17.56 -12.45 -1.28
CA LEU A 412 -16.18 -12.77 -1.65
C LEU A 412 -15.26 -11.55 -1.51
N ALA A 413 -15.70 -10.37 -1.98
CA ALA A 413 -14.94 -9.13 -1.84
C ALA A 413 -14.68 -8.80 -0.36
N LEU A 414 -15.70 -8.88 0.52
CA LEU A 414 -15.53 -8.68 1.96
C LEU A 414 -14.50 -9.64 2.57
N VAL A 415 -14.60 -10.94 2.24
CA VAL A 415 -13.66 -11.95 2.77
C VAL A 415 -12.22 -11.66 2.32
N VAL A 416 -12.04 -11.31 1.05
CA VAL A 416 -10.73 -10.96 0.49
C VAL A 416 -10.17 -9.72 1.19
N ILE A 417 -10.96 -8.67 1.39
CA ILE A 417 -10.55 -7.45 2.10
C ILE A 417 -10.09 -7.79 3.53
N VAL A 418 -10.89 -8.56 4.28
CA VAL A 418 -10.54 -8.98 5.65
C VAL A 418 -9.22 -9.77 5.66
N PHE A 419 -9.04 -10.71 4.74
CA PHE A 419 -7.81 -11.50 4.67
C PHE A 419 -6.59 -10.65 4.32
N TYR A 420 -6.72 -9.63 3.46
CA TYR A 420 -5.65 -8.69 3.20
C TYR A 420 -5.22 -7.96 4.47
N PHE A 421 -6.17 -7.47 5.27
CA PHE A 421 -5.84 -6.78 6.51
C PHE A 421 -5.19 -7.70 7.55
N VAL A 422 -5.70 -8.92 7.72
CA VAL A 422 -5.08 -9.91 8.62
C VAL A 422 -3.63 -10.19 8.19
N THR A 423 -3.38 -10.40 6.90
CA THR A 423 -2.01 -10.67 6.38
C THR A 423 -1.09 -9.47 6.52
N SER A 424 -1.59 -8.27 6.28
CA SER A 424 -0.80 -7.02 6.40
C SER A 424 -0.43 -6.74 7.86
N MET A 425 -1.37 -6.88 8.79
CA MET A 425 -1.12 -6.70 10.23
C MET A 425 -0.13 -7.73 10.77
N ASP A 426 -0.28 -9.01 10.39
CA ASP A 426 0.63 -10.08 10.78
C ASP A 426 2.06 -9.79 10.30
N SER A 427 2.22 -9.44 9.03
CA SER A 427 3.52 -9.11 8.45
C SER A 427 4.12 -7.84 9.03
N ALA A 428 3.29 -6.81 9.33
CA ALA A 428 3.75 -5.57 9.96
C ALA A 428 4.25 -5.80 11.39
N ALA A 429 3.53 -6.60 12.20
CA ALA A 429 3.95 -6.95 13.56
C ALA A 429 5.33 -7.62 13.57
N LEU A 430 5.61 -8.50 12.59
CA LEU A 430 6.94 -9.10 12.44
C LEU A 430 8.02 -8.05 12.18
N VAL A 431 7.78 -7.14 11.24
CA VAL A 431 8.79 -6.15 10.85
C VAL A 431 9.04 -5.13 11.96
N VAL A 432 7.99 -4.70 12.66
CA VAL A 432 8.13 -3.81 13.83
C VAL A 432 8.96 -4.48 14.92
N ASP A 433 8.73 -5.77 15.17
CA ASP A 433 9.56 -6.55 16.10
C ASP A 433 11.02 -6.64 15.64
N MET A 434 11.28 -6.83 14.34
CA MET A 434 12.64 -6.82 13.77
C MET A 434 13.32 -5.45 13.96
N PHE A 435 12.64 -4.34 13.72
CA PHE A 435 13.20 -3.02 13.95
C PHE A 435 13.51 -2.77 15.44
N ALA A 436 12.67 -3.23 16.32
CA ALA A 436 12.85 -3.09 17.76
C ALA A 436 13.98 -3.96 18.32
N SER A 437 14.11 -5.22 17.83
CA SER A 437 15.10 -6.19 18.33
C SER A 437 16.42 -6.16 17.54
N GLY A 438 16.38 -5.83 16.26
CA GLY A 438 17.51 -5.94 15.33
C GLY A 438 17.80 -7.36 14.86
N GLU A 439 16.94 -8.32 15.18
CA GLU A 439 17.12 -9.73 14.87
C GLU A 439 15.87 -10.33 14.22
N GLU A 440 16.07 -11.23 13.26
CA GLU A 440 14.98 -11.93 12.61
C GLU A 440 14.55 -13.15 13.43
N ASN A 441 13.23 -13.30 13.66
CA ASN A 441 12.57 -14.47 14.28
C ASN A 441 13.06 -14.90 15.68
N LYS A 442 13.73 -14.05 16.46
CA LYS A 442 14.21 -14.41 17.79
C LYS A 442 13.34 -13.95 18.95
N SER A 443 12.42 -13.03 18.71
CA SER A 443 11.54 -12.55 19.77
C SER A 443 10.47 -13.58 20.13
N PRO A 444 10.13 -13.74 21.41
CA PRO A 444 8.97 -14.53 21.84
C PRO A 444 7.67 -14.01 21.20
N THR A 445 6.76 -14.91 20.86
CA THR A 445 5.46 -14.61 20.25
C THR A 445 4.70 -13.48 20.97
N PHE A 446 4.82 -13.41 22.32
CA PHE A 446 4.18 -12.36 23.13
C PHE A 446 4.61 -10.94 22.72
N TYR A 447 5.88 -10.71 22.35
CA TYR A 447 6.32 -9.38 21.90
C TYR A 447 5.73 -9.04 20.54
N ARG A 448 5.66 -10.00 19.62
CA ARG A 448 5.09 -9.81 18.28
C ARG A 448 3.58 -9.53 18.33
N VAL A 449 2.85 -10.21 19.22
CA VAL A 449 1.42 -9.95 19.44
C VAL A 449 1.17 -8.61 20.16
N GLY A 450 2.15 -8.13 20.94
CA GLY A 450 2.04 -6.86 21.68
C GLY A 450 2.20 -5.61 20.79
N TRP A 451 2.81 -5.76 19.62
CA TRP A 451 2.89 -4.71 18.59
C TRP A 451 1.61 -4.64 17.74
#